data_a533ac7dad20d4cb4fcea4089f1ebbf1
#
_entry.id   a533ac7dad20d4cb4fcea4089f1ebbf1
#
_cell.length_a   1.000
_cell.length_b   1.000
_cell.length_c   1.000
_cell.angle_alpha   90.00
_cell.angle_beta   90.00
_cell.angle_gamma   90.00
#
_symmetry.space_group_name_H-M   'P 1'
#
loop_
_entity.id
_entity.type
_entity.pdbx_description
1 polymer ?
#
loop_
_entity_poly.entity_id
_entity_poly.type
_entity_poly.pdbx_seq_one_letter_code
_entity_poly.pdbx_strand_id
1 'polypeptide(L)'
;MIESEKADRDLSCLVVPRTGQLIATDDKWEPYRLLDRDGAPIAPVAVFLRELLTAGRSVATLRSYGMDLLRWWRFLGAVDVCWDRASRLEARDFSCWIQLAVKQSKQDPQPRTGSRTARAVGAPNPVTGKPTLGSGYAPATVVHSETVLRGFYDFHRDAGTGPILNPFPLDAARRSRRAHAHHNPMDEWKHERTGRYRPSVPRRIPRAIPDDRFNELFAALSSNRDRALVAFWISTGARASELLGARHCDVDPGQQLITVVRKGSRAAQQVPASASADAFVWLRLYQEDLHGKVPRGRTQPLWWTLRRPHRSLTYHAAHRMFERANAVLGADWTLHALRHSAAARMARDPELTLSDVQWVLGHAHLTTTELYLTPSKEEVVAGVLAHHARQAERRAEPVPPPPAPGYDPQSLSVLFGRPL
;
A
#
# COMPACT_ATOMS: atom_id res chain seq x y z
N MET A 1 -36.39 -1.40 -30.98
CA MET A 1 -36.77 -2.47 -30.04
C MET A 1 -36.40 -2.00 -28.67
N ILE A 2 -37.42 -1.75 -27.84
CA ILE A 2 -37.32 -1.26 -26.48
C ILE A 2 -36.69 -2.37 -25.66
N GLU A 3 -35.55 -2.10 -25.03
CA GLU A 3 -34.96 -2.99 -24.01
C GLU A 3 -36.05 -3.30 -23.00
N SER A 4 -36.43 -4.58 -22.91
CA SER A 4 -37.26 -5.08 -21.84
C SER A 4 -36.64 -4.61 -20.52
N GLU A 5 -37.36 -3.80 -19.74
CA GLU A 5 -37.05 -3.45 -18.36
C GLU A 5 -36.85 -4.75 -17.57
N LYS A 6 -35.59 -5.21 -17.50
CA LYS A 6 -35.25 -6.22 -16.49
C LYS A 6 -35.47 -5.56 -15.14
N ALA A 7 -36.47 -6.04 -14.41
CA ALA A 7 -36.79 -5.58 -13.06
C ALA A 7 -35.53 -5.45 -12.22
N ASP A 8 -35.43 -4.39 -11.42
CA ASP A 8 -34.31 -4.19 -10.48
C ASP A 8 -34.16 -5.43 -9.61
N ARG A 9 -32.96 -6.03 -9.65
CA ARG A 9 -32.65 -7.22 -8.83
C ARG A 9 -32.52 -6.82 -7.37
N ASP A 10 -33.13 -7.58 -6.47
CA ASP A 10 -32.88 -7.42 -5.03
C ASP A 10 -31.49 -7.97 -4.67
N LEU A 11 -30.51 -7.09 -4.63
CA LEU A 11 -29.14 -7.44 -4.33
C LEU A 11 -28.89 -7.75 -2.86
N SER A 12 -29.81 -7.36 -1.97
CA SER A 12 -29.69 -7.63 -0.53
C SER A 12 -29.96 -9.10 -0.21
N CYS A 13 -30.82 -9.74 -1.01
CA CYS A 13 -31.16 -11.16 -0.90
C CYS A 13 -30.33 -12.04 -1.85
N LEU A 14 -29.47 -11.47 -2.70
CA LEU A 14 -28.69 -12.23 -3.68
C LEU A 14 -27.63 -13.10 -3.01
N VAL A 15 -27.84 -14.42 -3.04
CA VAL A 15 -26.85 -15.41 -2.59
C VAL A 15 -25.91 -15.77 -3.73
N VAL A 16 -24.66 -15.35 -3.64
CA VAL A 16 -23.62 -15.71 -4.62
C VAL A 16 -22.87 -16.96 -4.14
N PRO A 17 -23.01 -18.10 -4.83
CA PRO A 17 -22.41 -19.37 -4.41
C PRO A 17 -20.87 -19.30 -4.55
N ARG A 18 -20.18 -20.11 -3.71
CA ARG A 18 -18.71 -20.20 -3.71
C ARG A 18 -18.18 -21.24 -4.70
N THR A 19 -18.77 -21.31 -5.85
CA THR A 19 -18.33 -22.20 -6.93
C THR A 19 -17.07 -21.71 -7.59
N GLY A 20 -16.34 -22.61 -8.24
CA GLY A 20 -15.10 -22.28 -8.92
C GLY A 20 -13.94 -21.93 -7.98
N GLN A 21 -12.74 -21.98 -8.49
CA GLN A 21 -11.53 -21.69 -7.72
C GLN A 21 -10.39 -21.20 -8.61
N LEU A 22 -9.51 -20.39 -8.02
CA LEU A 22 -8.23 -20.01 -8.64
C LEU A 22 -7.14 -20.92 -8.08
N ILE A 23 -6.56 -21.77 -8.92
CA ILE A 23 -5.48 -22.69 -8.55
C ILE A 23 -4.13 -22.16 -9.04
N ALA A 24 -3.06 -22.44 -8.28
CA ALA A 24 -1.71 -22.27 -8.76
C ALA A 24 -1.32 -23.50 -9.59
N THR A 25 -0.58 -23.30 -10.66
CA THR A 25 -0.04 -24.34 -11.51
C THR A 25 1.48 -24.32 -11.51
N ASP A 26 2.12 -25.37 -11.97
CA ASP A 26 3.58 -25.41 -12.18
C ASP A 26 3.98 -24.89 -13.56
N ASP A 27 3.00 -24.49 -14.39
CA ASP A 27 3.25 -23.95 -15.71
C ASP A 27 3.74 -22.49 -15.60
N LYS A 28 4.94 -22.25 -16.11
CA LYS A 28 5.56 -20.91 -16.15
C LYS A 28 4.74 -19.88 -16.95
N TRP A 29 3.99 -20.33 -17.96
CA TRP A 29 3.20 -19.48 -18.83
C TRP A 29 1.74 -19.35 -18.40
N GLU A 30 1.30 -20.19 -17.45
CA GLU A 30 -0.01 -20.13 -16.84
C GLU A 30 0.09 -20.35 -15.31
N PRO A 31 0.77 -19.50 -14.55
CA PRO A 31 1.03 -19.71 -13.12
C PRO A 31 -0.25 -19.76 -12.27
N TYR A 32 -1.36 -19.29 -12.80
CA TYR A 32 -2.68 -19.39 -12.19
C TYR A 32 -3.73 -19.72 -13.22
N ARG A 33 -4.63 -20.64 -12.86
CA ARG A 33 -5.77 -21.07 -13.67
C ARG A 33 -7.07 -20.88 -12.90
N LEU A 34 -8.05 -20.24 -13.54
CA LEU A 34 -9.39 -20.11 -12.99
C LEU A 34 -10.26 -21.26 -13.48
N LEU A 35 -10.83 -21.99 -12.54
CA LEU A 35 -11.75 -23.09 -12.79
C LEU A 35 -13.18 -22.67 -12.47
N ASP A 36 -14.13 -23.12 -13.25
CA ASP A 36 -15.57 -22.93 -13.03
C ASP A 36 -16.11 -23.86 -11.93
N ARG A 37 -17.45 -23.91 -11.79
CA ARG A 37 -18.13 -24.76 -10.81
C ARG A 37 -17.93 -26.25 -11.06
N ASP A 38 -17.70 -26.63 -12.31
CA ASP A 38 -17.55 -28.04 -12.74
C ASP A 38 -16.08 -28.46 -12.81
N GLY A 39 -15.17 -27.55 -12.45
CA GLY A 39 -13.72 -27.77 -12.46
C GLY A 39 -13.07 -27.58 -13.83
N ALA A 40 -13.82 -27.10 -14.83
CA ALA A 40 -13.28 -26.82 -16.14
C ALA A 40 -12.56 -25.45 -16.19
N PRO A 41 -11.46 -25.32 -16.96
CA PRO A 41 -10.76 -24.05 -17.14
C PRO A 41 -11.62 -23.02 -17.86
N ILE A 42 -11.62 -21.78 -17.34
CA ILE A 42 -12.33 -20.66 -17.97
C ILE A 42 -11.41 -20.03 -19.02
N ALA A 43 -11.57 -20.45 -20.28
CA ALA A 43 -10.70 -20.07 -21.38
C ALA A 43 -10.50 -18.56 -21.56
N PRO A 44 -11.52 -17.68 -21.55
CA PRO A 44 -11.32 -16.22 -21.69
C PRO A 44 -10.44 -15.65 -20.58
N VAL A 45 -10.51 -16.18 -19.35
CA VAL A 45 -9.64 -15.74 -18.26
C VAL A 45 -8.20 -16.19 -18.48
N ALA A 46 -7.99 -17.43 -18.95
CA ALA A 46 -6.66 -17.96 -19.21
C ALA A 46 -5.92 -17.12 -20.28
N VAL A 47 -6.60 -16.75 -21.36
CA VAL A 47 -6.05 -15.90 -22.44
C VAL A 47 -5.67 -14.53 -21.90
N PHE A 48 -6.55 -13.88 -21.14
CA PHE A 48 -6.28 -12.56 -20.55
C PHE A 48 -5.11 -12.59 -19.57
N LEU A 49 -5.04 -13.59 -18.68
CA LEU A 49 -3.93 -13.71 -17.72
C LEU A 49 -2.59 -13.98 -18.44
N ARG A 50 -2.59 -14.71 -19.55
CA ARG A 50 -1.41 -14.94 -20.38
C ARG A 50 -0.96 -13.64 -21.04
N GLU A 51 -1.87 -12.83 -21.57
CA GLU A 51 -1.56 -11.51 -22.11
C GLU A 51 -0.88 -10.62 -21.07
N LEU A 52 -1.42 -10.56 -19.86
CA LEU A 52 -0.83 -9.81 -18.76
C LEU A 52 0.58 -10.30 -18.40
N LEU A 53 0.81 -11.60 -18.43
CA LEU A 53 2.12 -12.19 -18.19
C LEU A 53 3.13 -11.79 -19.27
N THR A 54 2.72 -11.87 -20.54
CA THR A 54 3.52 -11.46 -21.71
C THR A 54 3.84 -9.98 -21.66
N ALA A 55 2.88 -9.14 -21.22
CA ALA A 55 3.09 -7.72 -20.95
C ALA A 55 3.99 -7.46 -19.72
N GLY A 56 4.50 -8.52 -19.07
CA GLY A 56 5.45 -8.43 -17.96
C GLY A 56 4.82 -8.10 -16.61
N ARG A 57 3.53 -8.37 -16.42
CA ARG A 57 2.92 -8.26 -15.11
C ARG A 57 3.43 -9.36 -14.18
N SER A 58 3.57 -9.05 -12.90
CA SER A 58 4.09 -10.01 -11.91
C SER A 58 3.08 -11.15 -11.66
N VAL A 59 3.58 -12.32 -11.30
CA VAL A 59 2.77 -13.49 -10.90
C VAL A 59 1.79 -13.13 -9.76
N ALA A 60 2.21 -12.27 -8.83
CA ALA A 60 1.33 -11.78 -7.77
C ALA A 60 0.17 -10.91 -8.30
N THR A 61 0.41 -10.15 -9.37
CA THR A 61 -0.62 -9.37 -10.06
C THR A 61 -1.64 -10.29 -10.73
N LEU A 62 -1.18 -11.35 -11.41
CA LEU A 62 -2.05 -12.34 -12.03
C LEU A 62 -2.96 -13.01 -11.00
N ARG A 63 -2.40 -13.39 -9.83
CA ARG A 63 -3.19 -13.93 -8.72
C ARG A 63 -4.26 -12.96 -8.24
N SER A 64 -3.92 -11.68 -8.08
CA SER A 64 -4.88 -10.66 -7.66
C SER A 64 -6.01 -10.51 -8.67
N TYR A 65 -5.66 -10.40 -9.95
CA TYR A 65 -6.62 -10.28 -11.04
C TYR A 65 -7.51 -11.53 -11.17
N GLY A 66 -6.93 -12.72 -11.07
CA GLY A 66 -7.68 -13.97 -11.07
C GLY A 66 -8.71 -14.06 -9.93
N MET A 67 -8.38 -13.51 -8.74
CA MET A 67 -9.33 -13.45 -7.61
C MET A 67 -10.47 -12.45 -7.85
N ASP A 68 -10.23 -11.35 -8.56
CA ASP A 68 -11.28 -10.40 -8.93
C ASP A 68 -12.19 -11.00 -10.02
N LEU A 69 -11.60 -11.66 -11.01
CA LEU A 69 -12.34 -12.39 -12.04
C LEU A 69 -13.16 -13.55 -11.43
N LEU A 70 -12.62 -14.30 -10.47
CA LEU A 70 -13.38 -15.34 -9.76
C LEU A 70 -14.64 -14.79 -9.09
N ARG A 71 -14.55 -13.59 -8.43
CA ARG A 71 -15.72 -12.94 -7.84
C ARG A 71 -16.76 -12.56 -8.89
N TRP A 72 -16.30 -12.05 -10.02
CA TRP A 72 -17.16 -11.68 -11.13
C TRP A 72 -17.87 -12.89 -11.72
N TRP A 73 -17.15 -13.99 -12.00
CA TRP A 73 -17.74 -15.24 -12.49
C TRP A 73 -18.78 -15.83 -11.56
N ARG A 74 -18.52 -15.80 -10.25
CA ARG A 74 -19.48 -16.22 -9.23
C ARG A 74 -20.75 -15.38 -9.25
N PHE A 75 -20.59 -14.06 -9.37
CA PHE A 75 -21.71 -13.12 -9.46
C PHE A 75 -22.52 -13.38 -10.73
N LEU A 76 -21.89 -13.49 -11.89
CA LEU A 76 -22.56 -13.78 -13.14
C LEU A 76 -23.32 -15.12 -13.09
N GLY A 77 -22.73 -16.15 -12.50
CA GLY A 77 -23.41 -17.43 -12.31
C GLY A 77 -24.61 -17.34 -11.37
N ALA A 78 -24.60 -16.43 -10.38
CA ALA A 78 -25.74 -16.22 -9.49
C ALA A 78 -26.88 -15.46 -10.17
N VAL A 79 -26.59 -14.64 -11.17
CA VAL A 79 -27.60 -13.89 -11.93
C VAL A 79 -27.93 -14.52 -13.30
N ASP A 80 -27.35 -15.70 -13.57
CA ASP A 80 -27.55 -16.48 -14.81
C ASP A 80 -27.26 -15.68 -16.10
N VAL A 81 -26.10 -15.01 -16.11
CA VAL A 81 -25.66 -14.21 -17.27
C VAL A 81 -24.29 -14.70 -17.74
N CYS A 82 -24.16 -14.99 -19.03
CA CYS A 82 -22.87 -15.33 -19.62
C CYS A 82 -21.94 -14.09 -19.66
N TRP A 83 -20.64 -14.28 -19.47
CA TRP A 83 -19.68 -13.16 -19.39
C TRP A 83 -19.66 -12.28 -20.64
N ASP A 84 -19.82 -12.87 -21.84
CA ASP A 84 -19.85 -12.20 -23.14
C ASP A 84 -21.16 -11.45 -23.42
N ARG A 85 -22.20 -11.71 -22.63
CA ARG A 85 -23.50 -11.03 -22.65
C ARG A 85 -23.70 -10.04 -21.50
N ALA A 86 -22.71 -9.91 -20.64
CA ALA A 86 -22.77 -8.97 -19.54
C ALA A 86 -22.89 -7.53 -20.06
N SER A 87 -23.78 -6.77 -19.47
CA SER A 87 -24.08 -5.39 -19.81
C SER A 87 -23.75 -4.43 -18.68
N ARG A 88 -24.03 -3.15 -18.85
CA ARG A 88 -23.91 -2.14 -17.78
C ARG A 88 -24.78 -2.45 -16.56
N LEU A 89 -25.87 -3.17 -16.74
CA LEU A 89 -26.77 -3.57 -15.65
C LEU A 89 -26.02 -4.52 -14.71
N GLU A 90 -25.39 -5.57 -15.24
CA GLU A 90 -24.64 -6.52 -14.44
C GLU A 90 -23.43 -5.86 -13.74
N ALA A 91 -22.76 -4.93 -14.42
CA ALA A 91 -21.63 -4.20 -13.83
C ALA A 91 -22.06 -3.26 -12.69
N ARG A 92 -23.22 -2.57 -12.84
CA ARG A 92 -23.84 -1.77 -11.78
C ARG A 92 -24.20 -2.65 -10.59
N ASP A 93 -24.92 -3.72 -10.85
CA ASP A 93 -25.40 -4.64 -9.83
C ASP A 93 -24.25 -5.31 -9.07
N PHE A 94 -23.20 -5.75 -9.77
CA PHE A 94 -21.97 -6.24 -9.16
C PHE A 94 -21.31 -5.21 -8.25
N SER A 95 -21.23 -3.96 -8.72
CA SER A 95 -20.60 -2.86 -7.97
C SER A 95 -21.41 -2.50 -6.70
N CYS A 96 -22.71 -2.67 -6.72
CA CYS A 96 -23.56 -2.54 -5.54
C CYS A 96 -23.43 -3.78 -4.64
N TRP A 97 -23.55 -4.98 -5.19
CA TRP A 97 -23.46 -6.22 -4.45
C TRP A 97 -22.14 -6.37 -3.67
N ILE A 98 -20.98 -6.10 -4.29
CA ILE A 98 -19.69 -6.24 -3.64
C ILE A 98 -19.50 -5.31 -2.44
N GLN A 99 -20.22 -4.18 -2.39
CA GLN A 99 -20.23 -3.27 -1.25
C GLN A 99 -21.09 -3.80 -0.10
N LEU A 100 -22.15 -4.57 -0.39
CA LEU A 100 -23.01 -5.22 0.59
C LEU A 100 -22.45 -6.57 1.06
N ALA A 101 -21.69 -7.23 0.21
CA ALA A 101 -21.18 -8.58 0.44
C ALA A 101 -20.24 -8.65 1.64
N VAL A 102 -20.52 -9.61 2.52
CA VAL A 102 -19.67 -9.92 3.66
C VAL A 102 -18.54 -10.85 3.22
N LYS A 103 -17.28 -10.47 3.52
CA LYS A 103 -16.15 -11.39 3.41
C LYS A 103 -16.35 -12.50 4.42
N GLN A 104 -16.65 -13.67 3.92
CA GLN A 104 -16.63 -14.81 4.83
C GLN A 104 -15.15 -15.10 5.17
N SER A 105 -14.83 -15.00 6.46
CA SER A 105 -13.57 -15.48 7.00
C SER A 105 -13.38 -16.93 6.56
N LYS A 106 -12.15 -17.30 6.18
CA LYS A 106 -11.78 -18.73 6.20
C LYS A 106 -12.10 -19.18 7.61
N GLN A 107 -13.04 -20.08 7.76
CA GLN A 107 -13.26 -20.75 9.04
C GLN A 107 -11.93 -21.43 9.39
N ASP A 108 -11.19 -20.83 10.30
CA ASP A 108 -10.20 -21.56 11.08
C ASP A 108 -11.04 -22.46 12.01
N PRO A 109 -10.95 -23.80 11.92
CA PRO A 109 -11.81 -24.71 12.69
C PRO A 109 -11.50 -24.74 14.18
N GLN A 110 -10.61 -23.88 14.67
CA GLN A 110 -10.33 -23.79 16.11
C GLN A 110 -10.48 -22.37 16.62
N PRO A 111 -11.33 -22.15 17.65
CA PRO A 111 -11.29 -20.90 18.41
C PRO A 111 -9.90 -20.83 19.04
N ARG A 112 -9.09 -19.86 18.57
CA ARG A 112 -7.85 -19.50 19.25
C ARG A 112 -8.23 -19.04 20.67
N THR A 113 -7.96 -19.90 21.64
CA THR A 113 -7.98 -19.58 23.07
C THR A 113 -6.97 -18.48 23.35
N GLY A 114 -7.42 -17.27 23.27
CA GLY A 114 -6.71 -16.03 23.56
C GLY A 114 -7.70 -14.91 23.36
N SER A 115 -8.41 -14.55 24.42
CA SER A 115 -9.45 -13.53 24.47
C SER A 115 -8.92 -12.19 23.96
N ARG A 116 -8.99 -11.97 22.64
CA ARG A 116 -9.12 -10.61 22.11
C ARG A 116 -10.60 -10.31 22.17
N THR A 117 -11.00 -9.50 23.13
CA THR A 117 -12.31 -8.86 23.10
C THR A 117 -12.55 -8.35 21.68
N ALA A 118 -13.52 -8.94 20.99
CA ALA A 118 -13.87 -8.58 19.63
C ALA A 118 -14.28 -7.11 19.64
N ARG A 119 -13.41 -6.23 19.11
CA ARG A 119 -13.69 -4.81 19.03
C ARG A 119 -14.83 -4.59 18.03
N ALA A 120 -15.72 -3.66 18.35
CA ALA A 120 -16.76 -3.26 17.43
C ALA A 120 -16.18 -2.77 16.10
N VAL A 121 -16.86 -3.04 14.99
CA VAL A 121 -16.49 -2.54 13.66
C VAL A 121 -16.36 -1.02 13.70
N GLY A 122 -15.26 -0.47 13.18
CA GLY A 122 -14.99 0.96 13.21
C GLY A 122 -14.31 1.47 14.48
N ALA A 123 -14.33 0.72 15.59
CA ALA A 123 -13.65 1.11 16.82
C ALA A 123 -12.12 1.21 16.58
N PRO A 124 -11.50 2.32 17.02
CA PRO A 124 -10.05 2.49 16.81
C PRO A 124 -9.23 1.57 17.72
N ASN A 125 -8.10 1.09 17.21
CA ASN A 125 -7.11 0.45 18.05
C ASN A 125 -6.54 1.48 19.03
N PRO A 126 -6.48 1.23 20.36
CA PRO A 126 -6.02 2.22 21.33
C PRO A 126 -4.56 2.63 21.17
N VAL A 127 -3.73 1.75 20.60
CA VAL A 127 -2.30 2.01 20.36
C VAL A 127 -2.04 2.69 19.03
N THR A 128 -2.71 2.20 17.97
CA THR A 128 -2.42 2.64 16.59
C THR A 128 -3.45 3.61 16.04
N GLY A 129 -4.59 3.78 16.72
CA GLY A 129 -5.73 4.57 16.26
C GLY A 129 -6.35 4.05 14.96
N LYS A 130 -5.98 2.85 14.49
CA LYS A 130 -6.47 2.27 13.26
C LYS A 130 -7.87 1.69 13.48
N PRO A 131 -8.86 2.04 12.64
CA PRO A 131 -10.21 1.51 12.82
C PRO A 131 -10.24 0.00 12.55
N THR A 132 -11.03 -0.71 13.36
CA THR A 132 -11.30 -2.13 13.16
C THR A 132 -12.03 -2.32 11.83
N LEU A 133 -11.47 -3.19 10.97
CA LEU A 133 -12.06 -3.46 9.66
C LEU A 133 -13.38 -4.22 9.82
N GLY A 134 -14.39 -3.80 9.06
CA GLY A 134 -15.64 -4.54 8.91
C GLY A 134 -15.44 -5.84 8.12
N SER A 135 -16.46 -6.68 8.15
CA SER A 135 -16.52 -7.93 7.39
C SER A 135 -16.67 -7.72 5.89
N GLY A 136 -17.07 -6.53 5.43
CA GLY A 136 -17.26 -6.20 4.02
C GLY A 136 -15.98 -5.94 3.25
N TYR A 137 -16.09 -5.80 1.93
CA TYR A 137 -14.96 -5.42 1.08
C TYR A 137 -14.60 -3.94 1.29
N ALA A 138 -13.30 -3.65 1.40
CA ALA A 138 -12.84 -2.26 1.49
C ALA A 138 -13.10 -1.51 0.18
N PRO A 139 -13.41 -0.20 0.21
CA PRO A 139 -13.63 0.59 -1.02
C PRO A 139 -12.48 0.47 -2.03
N ALA A 140 -11.23 0.40 -1.57
CA ALA A 140 -10.08 0.17 -2.44
C ALA A 140 -10.12 -1.18 -3.18
N THR A 141 -10.69 -2.23 -2.55
CA THR A 141 -10.89 -3.54 -3.20
C THR A 141 -11.95 -3.44 -4.30
N VAL A 142 -13.04 -2.71 -4.04
CA VAL A 142 -14.10 -2.48 -5.05
C VAL A 142 -13.53 -1.74 -6.26
N VAL A 143 -12.78 -0.66 -6.02
CA VAL A 143 -12.10 0.10 -7.08
C VAL A 143 -11.12 -0.77 -7.87
N HIS A 144 -10.37 -1.63 -7.18
CA HIS A 144 -9.44 -2.56 -7.83
C HIS A 144 -10.19 -3.57 -8.72
N SER A 145 -11.27 -4.18 -8.20
CA SER A 145 -12.09 -5.12 -8.97
C SER A 145 -12.65 -4.48 -10.23
N GLU A 146 -13.19 -3.25 -10.13
CA GLU A 146 -13.67 -2.52 -11.31
C GLU A 146 -12.56 -2.27 -12.35
N THR A 147 -11.35 -1.92 -11.90
CA THR A 147 -10.21 -1.71 -12.79
C THR A 147 -9.81 -2.99 -13.51
N VAL A 148 -9.78 -4.11 -12.79
CA VAL A 148 -9.45 -5.44 -13.37
C VAL A 148 -10.51 -5.86 -14.39
N LEU A 149 -11.80 -5.76 -14.03
CA LEU A 149 -12.91 -6.15 -14.90
C LEU A 149 -12.98 -5.28 -16.15
N ARG A 150 -12.76 -3.97 -16.02
CA ARG A 150 -12.67 -3.09 -17.19
C ARG A 150 -11.55 -3.53 -18.12
N GLY A 151 -10.34 -3.75 -17.58
CA GLY A 151 -9.20 -4.21 -18.37
C GLY A 151 -9.45 -5.56 -19.05
N PHE A 152 -10.15 -6.47 -18.39
CA PHE A 152 -10.57 -7.74 -18.95
C PHE A 152 -11.52 -7.55 -20.14
N TYR A 153 -12.54 -6.72 -19.99
CA TYR A 153 -13.51 -6.46 -21.07
C TYR A 153 -12.93 -5.60 -22.19
N ASP A 154 -12.02 -4.66 -21.91
CA ASP A 154 -11.32 -3.91 -22.96
C ASP A 154 -10.47 -4.85 -23.82
N PHE A 155 -9.72 -5.78 -23.20
CA PHE A 155 -8.93 -6.79 -23.90
C PHE A 155 -9.81 -7.65 -24.82
N HIS A 156 -10.92 -8.19 -24.34
CA HIS A 156 -11.81 -9.03 -25.12
C HIS A 156 -12.59 -8.27 -26.20
N ARG A 157 -12.95 -7.01 -25.96
CA ARG A 157 -13.53 -6.14 -26.98
C ARG A 157 -12.55 -5.91 -28.13
N ASP A 158 -11.29 -5.57 -27.80
CA ASP A 158 -10.26 -5.30 -28.80
C ASP A 158 -9.88 -6.58 -29.58
N ALA A 159 -10.01 -7.76 -28.97
CA ALA A 159 -9.87 -9.06 -29.62
C ALA A 159 -11.12 -9.54 -30.36
N GLY A 160 -12.23 -8.81 -30.31
CA GLY A 160 -13.50 -9.21 -30.93
C GLY A 160 -14.16 -10.45 -30.32
N THR A 161 -13.79 -10.84 -29.09
CA THR A 161 -14.25 -12.07 -28.42
C THR A 161 -15.20 -11.81 -27.24
N GLY A 162 -15.51 -10.57 -26.95
CA GLY A 162 -16.37 -10.15 -25.82
C GLY A 162 -17.56 -9.31 -26.27
N PRO A 163 -18.29 -8.69 -25.35
CA PRO A 163 -19.39 -7.80 -25.67
C PRO A 163 -18.89 -6.55 -26.41
N ILE A 164 -19.70 -6.03 -27.33
CA ILE A 164 -19.37 -4.85 -28.13
C ILE A 164 -19.05 -3.63 -27.28
N LEU A 165 -19.74 -3.47 -26.15
CA LEU A 165 -19.54 -2.38 -25.21
C LEU A 165 -18.97 -2.92 -23.90
N ASN A 166 -17.94 -2.26 -23.37
CA ASN A 166 -17.42 -2.61 -22.06
C ASN A 166 -18.49 -2.35 -20.97
N PRO A 167 -18.88 -3.38 -20.19
CA PRO A 167 -19.85 -3.24 -19.11
C PRO A 167 -19.45 -2.24 -18.03
N PHE A 168 -18.15 -2.00 -17.85
CA PHE A 168 -17.57 -1.09 -16.85
C PHE A 168 -17.12 0.22 -17.51
N PRO A 169 -18.03 1.15 -17.83
CA PRO A 169 -17.70 2.37 -18.56
C PRO A 169 -16.86 3.33 -17.73
N LEU A 170 -16.09 4.16 -18.44
CA LEU A 170 -15.44 5.33 -17.84
C LEU A 170 -16.45 6.48 -17.78
N ASP A 171 -16.41 7.25 -16.70
CA ASP A 171 -17.19 8.46 -16.53
C ASP A 171 -16.36 9.67 -16.95
N ALA A 172 -16.72 10.27 -18.08
CA ALA A 172 -16.07 11.48 -18.58
C ALA A 172 -16.38 12.73 -17.72
N ALA A 173 -17.50 12.71 -16.97
CA ALA A 173 -17.94 13.85 -16.16
C ALA A 173 -17.27 13.90 -14.76
N ARG A 174 -16.77 12.78 -14.26
CA ARG A 174 -16.02 12.75 -12.99
C ARG A 174 -14.60 13.29 -13.22
N ARG A 175 -14.47 14.59 -13.15
CA ARG A 175 -13.17 15.25 -13.12
C ARG A 175 -12.47 14.89 -11.80
N SER A 176 -11.26 14.35 -11.89
CA SER A 176 -10.39 14.29 -10.72
C SER A 176 -10.25 15.71 -10.16
N ARG A 177 -10.46 15.91 -8.85
CA ARG A 177 -10.27 17.21 -8.18
C ARG A 177 -8.84 17.76 -8.35
N ARG A 178 -7.91 16.97 -8.91
CA ARG A 178 -6.51 17.31 -9.13
C ARG A 178 -6.15 17.50 -10.60
N ALA A 179 -7.10 17.46 -11.52
CA ALA A 179 -6.84 17.53 -12.97
C ALA A 179 -6.02 18.79 -13.39
N HIS A 180 -5.84 19.76 -12.50
CA HIS A 180 -5.14 21.00 -12.80
C HIS A 180 -4.04 21.37 -11.80
N ALA A 181 -3.79 20.59 -10.76
CA ALA A 181 -2.86 20.99 -9.68
C ALA A 181 -1.40 21.10 -10.14
N HIS A 182 -1.02 20.38 -11.23
CA HIS A 182 0.35 20.36 -11.77
C HIS A 182 0.34 20.19 -13.29
N HIS A 183 -0.58 20.85 -13.99
CA HIS A 183 -0.62 20.79 -15.44
C HIS A 183 0.56 21.59 -16.01
N ASN A 184 1.44 20.88 -16.72
CA ASN A 184 2.43 21.54 -17.58
C ASN A 184 1.70 22.08 -18.82
N PRO A 185 1.71 23.39 -19.11
CA PRO A 185 1.02 23.97 -20.27
C PRO A 185 1.49 23.44 -21.63
N MET A 186 2.68 22.81 -21.64
CA MET A 186 3.27 22.22 -22.86
C MET A 186 2.87 20.76 -23.08
N ASP A 187 2.23 20.11 -22.10
CA ASP A 187 1.74 18.76 -22.24
C ASP A 187 0.29 18.76 -22.74
N GLU A 188 0.00 17.83 -23.67
CA GLU A 188 -1.37 17.61 -24.14
C GLU A 188 -2.27 17.22 -22.97
N TRP A 189 -3.32 17.99 -22.73
CA TRP A 189 -4.21 17.77 -21.60
C TRP A 189 -5.00 16.46 -21.75
N LYS A 190 -4.71 15.46 -20.92
CA LYS A 190 -5.42 14.19 -20.87
C LYS A 190 -6.46 14.21 -19.76
N HIS A 191 -7.73 14.07 -20.14
CA HIS A 191 -8.78 13.85 -19.15
C HIS A 191 -8.53 12.57 -18.36
N GLU A 192 -8.31 12.68 -17.04
CA GLU A 192 -8.35 11.50 -16.18
C GLU A 192 -9.78 10.97 -16.15
N ARG A 193 -10.00 9.86 -16.84
CA ARG A 193 -11.26 9.15 -16.84
C ARG A 193 -11.28 8.17 -15.66
N THR A 194 -12.24 8.33 -14.76
CA THR A 194 -12.46 7.38 -13.66
C THR A 194 -13.58 6.43 -13.98
N GLY A 195 -13.56 5.22 -13.41
CA GLY A 195 -14.67 4.28 -13.60
C GLY A 195 -15.96 4.80 -12.97
N ARG A 196 -17.07 4.60 -13.69
CA ARG A 196 -18.38 5.15 -13.33
C ARG A 196 -18.92 4.64 -12.01
N TYR A 197 -18.66 3.39 -11.66
CA TYR A 197 -19.19 2.73 -10.47
C TYR A 197 -18.22 2.72 -9.27
N ARG A 198 -17.15 3.53 -9.34
CA ARG A 198 -16.16 3.60 -8.27
C ARG A 198 -16.70 4.27 -7.02
N PRO A 199 -16.66 3.62 -5.86
CA PRO A 199 -16.92 4.27 -4.59
C PRO A 199 -15.82 5.32 -4.29
N SER A 200 -16.18 6.32 -3.50
CA SER A 200 -15.19 7.25 -2.95
C SER A 200 -14.25 6.50 -2.00
N VAL A 201 -12.95 6.60 -2.25
CA VAL A 201 -11.94 6.02 -1.35
C VAL A 201 -11.39 7.15 -0.47
N PRO A 202 -11.58 7.08 0.84
CA PRO A 202 -11.01 8.06 1.75
C PRO A 202 -9.48 8.09 1.60
N ARG A 203 -8.92 9.28 1.46
CA ARG A 203 -7.47 9.46 1.42
C ARG A 203 -6.89 9.12 2.79
N ARG A 204 -6.16 8.03 2.88
CA ARG A 204 -5.47 7.65 4.10
C ARG A 204 -4.11 8.33 4.15
N ILE A 205 -3.86 9.10 5.21
CA ILE A 205 -2.52 9.58 5.51
C ILE A 205 -1.71 8.38 6.01
N PRO A 206 -0.51 8.11 5.45
CA PRO A 206 0.36 7.06 5.94
C PRO A 206 0.69 7.30 7.42
N ARG A 207 0.52 6.27 8.26
CA ARG A 207 0.85 6.37 9.68
C ARG A 207 2.24 5.84 9.93
N ALA A 208 3.14 6.71 10.35
CA ALA A 208 4.42 6.31 10.91
C ALA A 208 4.23 5.70 12.30
N ILE A 209 5.11 4.80 12.67
CA ILE A 209 5.20 4.28 14.05
C ILE A 209 5.95 5.35 14.85
N PRO A 210 5.38 5.91 15.93
CA PRO A 210 6.09 6.83 16.83
C PRO A 210 7.37 6.19 17.40
N ASP A 211 8.38 6.98 17.68
CA ASP A 211 9.71 6.46 18.05
C ASP A 211 9.72 5.68 19.37
N ASP A 212 8.95 6.13 20.37
CA ASP A 212 8.71 5.40 21.62
C ASP A 212 8.10 4.02 21.36
N ARG A 213 7.07 3.96 20.52
CA ARG A 213 6.40 2.72 20.15
C ARG A 213 7.26 1.84 19.25
N PHE A 214 8.12 2.43 18.43
CA PHE A 214 9.10 1.67 17.69
C PHE A 214 10.11 0.98 18.60
N ASN A 215 10.59 1.67 19.62
CA ASN A 215 11.52 1.09 20.61
C ASN A 215 10.88 -0.07 21.37
N GLU A 216 9.63 0.08 21.81
CA GLU A 216 8.87 -1.02 22.44
C GLU A 216 8.73 -2.21 21.49
N LEU A 217 8.36 -1.96 20.20
CA LEU A 217 8.25 -2.99 19.18
C LEU A 217 9.57 -3.72 18.96
N PHE A 218 10.66 -2.97 18.86
CA PHE A 218 11.99 -3.52 18.65
C PHE A 218 12.45 -4.38 19.83
N ALA A 219 12.17 -3.96 21.06
CA ALA A 219 12.45 -4.71 22.28
C ALA A 219 11.65 -6.03 22.33
N ALA A 220 10.42 -6.04 21.80
CA ALA A 220 9.58 -7.24 21.75
C ALA A 220 10.02 -8.28 20.70
N LEU A 221 11.00 -7.97 19.83
CA LEU A 221 11.54 -8.91 18.85
C LEU A 221 12.42 -9.95 19.55
N SER A 222 12.14 -11.22 19.32
CA SER A 222 12.71 -12.35 20.07
C SER A 222 14.01 -12.92 19.49
N SER A 223 14.46 -12.45 18.30
CA SER A 223 15.64 -13.02 17.64
C SER A 223 16.49 -11.95 16.94
N ASN A 224 17.81 -12.24 16.80
CA ASN A 224 18.73 -11.38 16.07
C ASN A 224 18.32 -11.19 14.62
N ARG A 225 17.77 -12.24 13.96
CA ARG A 225 17.19 -12.14 12.63
C ARG A 225 16.08 -11.08 12.55
N ASP A 226 15.15 -11.13 13.50
CA ASP A 226 13.97 -10.26 13.48
C ASP A 226 14.39 -8.80 13.74
N ARG A 227 15.36 -8.61 14.64
CA ARG A 227 15.97 -7.29 14.90
C ARG A 227 16.73 -6.77 13.69
N ALA A 228 17.55 -7.60 13.04
CA ALA A 228 18.24 -7.22 11.81
C ALA A 228 17.26 -6.79 10.72
N LEU A 229 16.22 -7.59 10.44
CA LEU A 229 15.20 -7.28 9.45
C LEU A 229 14.51 -5.94 9.73
N VAL A 230 14.08 -5.70 10.97
CA VAL A 230 13.38 -4.47 11.34
C VAL A 230 14.32 -3.28 11.27
N ALA A 231 15.60 -3.42 11.69
CA ALA A 231 16.61 -2.37 11.59
C ALA A 231 16.89 -1.99 10.13
N PHE A 232 17.01 -2.98 9.22
CA PHE A 232 17.14 -2.70 7.78
C PHE A 232 15.89 -2.03 7.21
N TRP A 233 14.68 -2.48 7.58
CA TRP A 233 13.45 -1.86 7.05
C TRP A 233 13.30 -0.40 7.48
N ILE A 234 13.59 -0.10 8.74
CA ILE A 234 13.43 1.27 9.26
C ILE A 234 14.51 2.22 8.75
N SER A 235 15.73 1.73 8.49
CA SER A 235 16.83 2.56 7.99
C SER A 235 16.79 2.76 6.49
N THR A 236 16.49 1.70 5.71
CA THR A 236 16.49 1.78 4.23
C THR A 236 15.17 2.25 3.64
N GLY A 237 14.06 2.09 4.36
CA GLY A 237 12.73 2.28 3.79
C GLY A 237 12.36 1.30 2.67
N ALA A 238 13.14 0.24 2.43
CA ALA A 238 12.90 -0.74 1.38
C ALA A 238 11.53 -1.45 1.56
N ARG A 239 10.94 -1.90 0.45
CA ARG A 239 9.73 -2.74 0.53
C ARG A 239 10.08 -4.11 1.10
N ALA A 240 9.15 -4.72 1.84
CA ALA A 240 9.40 -6.01 2.47
C ALA A 240 9.88 -7.08 1.47
N SER A 241 9.30 -7.13 0.28
CA SER A 241 9.71 -8.08 -0.76
C SER A 241 11.10 -7.76 -1.35
N GLU A 242 11.52 -6.50 -1.39
CA GLU A 242 12.82 -6.07 -1.88
C GLU A 242 13.92 -6.54 -0.91
N LEU A 243 13.74 -6.30 0.38
CA LEU A 243 14.70 -6.71 1.40
C LEU A 243 14.74 -8.24 1.57
N LEU A 244 13.57 -8.91 1.55
CA LEU A 244 13.51 -10.37 1.68
C LEU A 244 14.12 -11.13 0.49
N GLY A 245 14.23 -10.48 -0.66
CA GLY A 245 14.90 -11.02 -1.84
C GLY A 245 16.42 -10.89 -1.83
N ALA A 246 17.00 -10.16 -0.87
CA ALA A 246 18.44 -9.92 -0.80
C ALA A 246 19.24 -11.21 -0.55
N ARG A 247 20.43 -11.26 -1.10
CA ARG A 247 21.41 -12.36 -0.99
C ARG A 247 22.66 -11.88 -0.24
N HIS A 248 23.53 -12.80 0.11
CA HIS A 248 24.78 -12.45 0.79
C HIS A 248 25.68 -11.52 -0.04
N CYS A 249 25.69 -11.65 -1.38
CA CYS A 249 26.45 -10.75 -2.26
C CYS A 249 25.90 -9.31 -2.33
N ASP A 250 24.68 -9.09 -1.89
CA ASP A 250 24.03 -7.79 -1.99
C ASP A 250 24.34 -6.89 -0.78
N VAL A 251 25.12 -7.40 0.19
CA VAL A 251 25.43 -6.71 1.44
C VAL A 251 26.87 -6.23 1.43
N ASP A 252 27.07 -4.94 1.66
CA ASP A 252 28.38 -4.31 1.85
C ASP A 252 28.41 -3.59 3.21
N PRO A 253 28.89 -4.26 4.28
CA PRO A 253 28.98 -3.66 5.59
C PRO A 253 29.99 -2.51 5.69
N GLY A 254 31.03 -2.53 4.83
CA GLY A 254 32.07 -1.50 4.82
C GLY A 254 31.55 -0.14 4.34
N GLN A 255 30.61 -0.17 3.38
CA GLN A 255 29.97 1.03 2.88
C GLN A 255 28.58 1.27 3.52
N GLN A 256 28.14 0.40 4.42
CA GLN A 256 26.81 0.41 5.02
C GLN A 256 25.67 0.37 3.98
N LEU A 257 25.86 -0.47 2.95
CA LEU A 257 24.91 -0.61 1.84
C LEU A 257 24.30 -2.01 1.78
N ILE A 258 23.06 -2.07 1.36
CA ILE A 258 22.38 -3.28 0.91
C ILE A 258 21.75 -3.02 -0.45
N THR A 259 22.12 -3.82 -1.46
CA THR A 259 21.54 -3.70 -2.79
C THR A 259 20.19 -4.43 -2.84
N VAL A 260 19.16 -3.75 -3.31
CA VAL A 260 17.82 -4.32 -3.43
C VAL A 260 17.33 -4.23 -4.87
N VAL A 261 16.55 -5.22 -5.30
CA VAL A 261 15.89 -5.23 -6.61
C VAL A 261 14.53 -4.53 -6.48
N ARG A 262 14.33 -3.42 -7.18
CA ARG A 262 13.09 -2.64 -7.11
C ARG A 262 11.89 -3.43 -7.64
N LYS A 263 10.81 -3.41 -6.87
CA LYS A 263 9.55 -4.03 -7.26
C LYS A 263 9.01 -3.36 -8.54
N GLY A 264 8.65 -4.17 -9.53
CA GLY A 264 8.11 -3.67 -10.80
C GLY A 264 9.14 -3.38 -11.88
N SER A 265 10.44 -3.45 -11.57
CA SER A 265 11.52 -3.25 -12.54
C SER A 265 11.86 -4.51 -13.37
N ARG A 266 11.07 -5.57 -13.27
CA ARG A 266 11.36 -6.88 -13.91
C ARG A 266 12.76 -7.41 -13.56
N ALA A 267 13.22 -7.19 -12.33
CA ALA A 267 14.57 -7.47 -11.85
C ALA A 267 15.71 -6.66 -12.54
N ALA A 268 15.37 -5.66 -13.36
CA ALA A 268 16.36 -4.86 -14.10
C ALA A 268 17.00 -3.76 -13.25
N GLN A 269 16.30 -3.24 -12.23
CA GLN A 269 16.78 -2.13 -11.42
C GLN A 269 17.28 -2.61 -10.06
N GLN A 270 18.60 -2.69 -9.93
CA GLN A 270 19.29 -2.87 -8.65
C GLN A 270 19.65 -1.49 -8.09
N VAL A 271 19.33 -1.25 -6.82
CA VAL A 271 19.61 0.03 -6.18
C VAL A 271 20.26 -0.22 -4.83
N PRO A 272 21.42 0.41 -4.56
CA PRO A 272 22.00 0.40 -3.23
C PRO A 272 21.13 1.23 -2.29
N ALA A 273 20.85 0.70 -1.11
CA ALA A 273 20.14 1.38 -0.04
C ALA A 273 21.05 1.47 1.18
N SER A 274 21.24 2.67 1.70
CA SER A 274 22.03 2.90 2.91
C SER A 274 21.24 2.39 4.13
N ALA A 275 21.92 1.65 5.00
CA ALA A 275 21.35 1.17 6.26
C ALA A 275 22.19 1.65 7.44
N SER A 276 21.56 1.76 8.62
CA SER A 276 22.26 2.16 9.84
C SER A 276 23.32 1.13 10.25
N ALA A 277 24.37 1.57 10.90
CA ALA A 277 25.41 0.69 11.44
C ALA A 277 24.84 -0.43 12.32
N ASP A 278 23.85 -0.11 13.15
CA ASP A 278 23.17 -1.08 14.01
C ASP A 278 22.50 -2.22 13.22
N ALA A 279 21.97 -1.94 12.03
CA ALA A 279 21.40 -2.97 11.19
C ALA A 279 22.42 -4.04 10.81
N PHE A 280 23.68 -3.64 10.55
CA PHE A 280 24.79 -4.56 10.24
C PHE A 280 25.27 -5.31 11.47
N VAL A 281 25.25 -4.67 12.65
CA VAL A 281 25.57 -5.36 13.92
C VAL A 281 24.56 -6.49 14.16
N TRP A 282 23.26 -6.22 14.07
CA TRP A 282 22.21 -7.24 14.20
C TRP A 282 22.30 -8.31 13.11
N LEU A 283 22.68 -7.93 11.89
CA LEU A 283 22.91 -8.88 10.81
C LEU A 283 24.05 -9.83 11.14
N ARG A 284 25.15 -9.31 11.68
CA ARG A 284 26.29 -10.13 12.08
C ARG A 284 25.92 -11.12 13.18
N LEU A 285 25.23 -10.68 14.21
CA LEU A 285 24.74 -11.55 15.27
C LEU A 285 23.79 -12.65 14.73
N TYR A 286 22.91 -12.29 13.82
CA TYR A 286 22.05 -13.25 13.15
C TYR A 286 22.84 -14.27 12.30
N GLN A 287 23.86 -13.84 11.59
CA GLN A 287 24.72 -14.74 10.80
C GLN A 287 25.49 -15.73 11.71
N GLU A 288 25.88 -15.32 12.90
CA GLU A 288 26.46 -16.21 13.91
C GLU A 288 25.42 -17.23 14.41
N ASP A 289 24.20 -16.84 14.68
CA ASP A 289 23.10 -17.74 15.06
C ASP A 289 22.86 -18.86 14.05
N LEU A 290 23.13 -18.59 12.75
CA LEU A 290 22.96 -19.54 11.65
C LEU A 290 24.25 -20.27 11.26
N HIS A 291 25.35 -20.03 11.94
CA HIS A 291 26.61 -20.68 11.61
C HIS A 291 26.46 -22.21 11.59
N GLY A 292 26.87 -22.83 10.49
CA GLY A 292 26.78 -24.29 10.32
C GLY A 292 25.35 -24.87 10.14
N LYS A 293 24.29 -24.03 10.16
CA LYS A 293 22.91 -24.49 10.05
C LYS A 293 22.28 -24.33 8.67
N VAL A 294 22.85 -23.42 7.85
CA VAL A 294 22.34 -23.09 6.49
C VAL A 294 23.49 -23.11 5.48
N PRO A 295 23.17 -23.32 4.19
CA PRO A 295 24.19 -23.25 3.13
C PRO A 295 24.87 -21.88 3.11
N ARG A 296 26.22 -21.91 2.91
CA ARG A 296 27.01 -20.70 2.71
C ARG A 296 27.27 -20.48 1.23
N GLY A 297 27.34 -19.20 0.84
CA GLY A 297 27.65 -18.81 -0.54
C GLY A 297 27.13 -17.43 -0.86
N ARG A 298 27.81 -16.72 -1.76
CA ARG A 298 27.48 -15.34 -2.13
C ARG A 298 26.05 -15.22 -2.71
N THR A 299 25.58 -16.22 -3.43
CA THR A 299 24.26 -16.24 -4.10
C THR A 299 23.15 -16.79 -3.23
N GLN A 300 23.47 -17.29 -2.03
CA GLN A 300 22.46 -17.83 -1.10
C GLN A 300 21.59 -16.69 -0.54
N PRO A 301 20.32 -16.99 -0.20
CA PRO A 301 19.44 -16.02 0.45
C PRO A 301 20.08 -15.46 1.72
N LEU A 302 19.90 -14.16 1.97
CA LEU A 302 20.34 -13.53 3.22
C LEU A 302 19.49 -13.97 4.39
N TRP A 303 18.18 -14.14 4.18
CA TRP A 303 17.18 -14.34 5.22
C TRP A 303 16.63 -15.77 5.23
N TRP A 304 16.75 -16.45 6.35
CA TRP A 304 16.32 -17.83 6.55
C TRP A 304 15.30 -17.97 7.67
N THR A 305 14.48 -19.04 7.63
CA THR A 305 13.64 -19.44 8.77
C THR A 305 14.51 -19.96 9.90
N LEU A 306 14.13 -19.67 11.18
CA LEU A 306 14.89 -20.12 12.34
C LEU A 306 14.53 -21.57 12.75
N ARG A 307 13.41 -22.10 12.30
CA ARG A 307 12.97 -23.48 12.58
C ARG A 307 13.30 -24.39 11.41
N ARG A 308 13.66 -25.63 11.71
CA ARG A 308 13.89 -26.66 10.72
C ARG A 308 12.58 -27.08 10.05
N PRO A 309 12.57 -27.45 8.76
CA PRO A 309 13.68 -27.30 7.84
C PRO A 309 13.95 -25.82 7.53
N HIS A 310 15.25 -25.43 7.52
CA HIS A 310 15.64 -24.05 7.17
C HIS A 310 15.34 -23.77 5.71
N ARG A 311 14.59 -22.72 5.45
CA ARG A 311 14.18 -22.29 4.11
C ARG A 311 14.36 -20.78 3.99
N SER A 312 14.45 -20.26 2.77
CA SER A 312 14.40 -18.83 2.53
C SER A 312 13.16 -18.21 3.19
N LEU A 313 13.35 -17.08 3.84
CA LEU A 313 12.28 -16.42 4.60
C LEU A 313 11.26 -15.80 3.64
N THR A 314 10.02 -16.22 3.73
CA THR A 314 8.92 -15.69 2.92
C THR A 314 8.30 -14.44 3.54
N TYR A 315 7.63 -13.62 2.70
CA TYR A 315 6.85 -12.48 3.18
C TYR A 315 5.83 -12.88 4.28
N HIS A 316 5.17 -14.00 4.11
CA HIS A 316 4.18 -14.49 5.08
C HIS A 316 4.81 -14.82 6.44
N ALA A 317 6.01 -15.43 6.43
CA ALA A 317 6.73 -15.73 7.66
C ALA A 317 7.21 -14.44 8.37
N ALA A 318 7.70 -13.46 7.62
CA ALA A 318 8.06 -12.14 8.14
C ALA A 318 6.84 -11.39 8.69
N HIS A 319 5.70 -11.44 7.99
CA HIS A 319 4.45 -10.86 8.48
C HIS A 319 4.01 -11.49 9.81
N ARG A 320 4.04 -12.82 9.92
CA ARG A 320 3.72 -13.52 11.17
C ARG A 320 4.66 -13.17 12.33
N MET A 321 5.93 -12.96 12.04
CA MET A 321 6.88 -12.48 13.03
C MET A 321 6.43 -11.13 13.59
N PHE A 322 6.10 -10.21 12.69
CA PHE A 322 5.69 -8.86 13.04
C PHE A 322 4.33 -8.83 13.77
N GLU A 323 3.39 -9.71 13.38
CA GLU A 323 2.12 -9.90 14.11
C GLU A 323 2.34 -10.33 15.56
N ARG A 324 3.31 -11.22 15.82
CA ARG A 324 3.62 -11.65 17.19
C ARG A 324 4.16 -10.50 18.04
N ALA A 325 5.07 -9.68 17.51
CA ALA A 325 5.56 -8.50 18.21
C ALA A 325 4.43 -7.49 18.49
N ASN A 326 3.57 -7.24 17.51
CA ASN A 326 2.38 -6.41 17.69
C ASN A 326 1.42 -6.93 18.75
N ALA A 327 1.24 -8.26 18.82
CA ALA A 327 0.33 -8.86 19.79
C ALA A 327 0.75 -8.61 21.25
N VAL A 328 2.05 -8.58 21.51
CA VAL A 328 2.61 -8.23 22.84
C VAL A 328 2.24 -6.80 23.22
N LEU A 329 2.21 -5.89 22.26
CA LEU A 329 1.96 -4.46 22.46
C LEU A 329 0.49 -4.05 22.29
N GLY A 330 -0.41 -4.99 21.97
CA GLY A 330 -1.79 -4.66 21.60
C GLY A 330 -1.94 -3.81 20.33
N ALA A 331 -0.86 -3.72 19.54
CA ALA A 331 -0.78 -2.94 18.31
C ALA A 331 -1.22 -3.75 17.06
N ASP A 332 -1.37 -3.08 15.93
CA ASP A 332 -1.68 -3.68 14.62
C ASP A 332 -0.89 -3.02 13.47
N TRP A 333 0.35 -2.66 13.76
CA TRP A 333 1.30 -2.15 12.76
C TRP A 333 1.53 -3.18 11.64
N THR A 334 1.83 -2.71 10.46
CA THR A 334 2.18 -3.57 9.31
C THR A 334 3.64 -3.43 8.94
N LEU A 335 4.21 -4.40 8.22
CA LEU A 335 5.56 -4.24 7.65
C LEU A 335 5.67 -2.98 6.78
N HIS A 336 4.58 -2.56 6.15
CA HIS A 336 4.56 -1.33 5.37
C HIS A 336 4.60 -0.07 6.25
N ALA A 337 4.14 -0.15 7.51
CA ALA A 337 4.27 0.94 8.47
C ALA A 337 5.73 1.27 8.80
N LEU A 338 6.65 0.28 8.78
CA LEU A 338 8.08 0.52 8.92
C LEU A 338 8.63 1.40 7.81
N ARG A 339 8.24 1.12 6.57
CA ARG A 339 8.62 1.97 5.42
C ARG A 339 8.02 3.37 5.54
N HIS A 340 6.78 3.50 6.02
CA HIS A 340 6.18 4.81 6.28
C HIS A 340 6.93 5.56 7.36
N SER A 341 7.38 4.87 8.42
CA SER A 341 8.19 5.48 9.48
C SER A 341 9.56 5.94 8.96
N ALA A 342 10.24 5.10 8.16
CA ALA A 342 11.48 5.48 7.51
C ALA A 342 11.30 6.73 6.64
N ALA A 343 10.26 6.73 5.79
CA ALA A 343 9.94 7.86 4.93
C ALA A 343 9.62 9.14 5.70
N ALA A 344 8.85 9.03 6.79
CA ALA A 344 8.51 10.18 7.64
C ALA A 344 9.73 10.74 8.39
N ARG A 345 10.64 9.87 8.85
CA ARG A 345 11.89 10.29 9.48
C ARG A 345 12.79 11.02 8.49
N MET A 346 13.00 10.46 7.29
CA MET A 346 13.80 11.09 6.23
C MET A 346 13.19 12.42 5.76
N ALA A 347 11.86 12.49 5.60
CA ALA A 347 11.19 13.71 5.15
C ALA A 347 11.20 14.85 6.18
N ARG A 348 11.44 14.55 7.46
CA ARG A 348 11.59 15.54 8.54
C ARG A 348 13.03 15.93 8.79
N ASP A 349 13.98 15.25 8.17
CA ASP A 349 15.39 15.59 8.27
C ASP A 349 15.70 16.83 7.42
N PRO A 350 16.19 17.92 8.00
CA PRO A 350 16.46 19.16 7.26
C PRO A 350 17.60 19.02 6.25
N GLU A 351 18.48 18.02 6.40
CA GLU A 351 19.60 17.79 5.51
C GLU A 351 19.21 16.94 4.28
N LEU A 352 18.01 16.33 4.27
CA LEU A 352 17.52 15.53 3.16
C LEU A 352 16.45 16.29 2.36
N THR A 353 16.69 16.40 1.06
CA THR A 353 15.66 16.98 0.17
C THR A 353 14.54 15.96 -0.09
N LEU A 354 13.36 16.45 -0.46
CA LEU A 354 12.25 15.59 -0.84
C LEU A 354 12.57 14.69 -2.05
N SER A 355 13.45 15.17 -2.94
CA SER A 355 13.96 14.40 -4.08
C SER A 355 14.85 13.25 -3.64
N ASP A 356 15.67 13.43 -2.61
CA ASP A 356 16.49 12.36 -2.04
C ASP A 356 15.60 11.28 -1.42
N VAL A 357 14.59 11.68 -0.66
CA VAL A 357 13.61 10.77 -0.07
C VAL A 357 12.84 10.01 -1.16
N GLN A 358 12.43 10.69 -2.24
CA GLN A 358 11.80 10.07 -3.39
C GLN A 358 12.70 8.99 -4.02
N TRP A 359 13.97 9.31 -4.22
CA TRP A 359 14.96 8.40 -4.80
C TRP A 359 15.19 7.18 -3.92
N VAL A 360 15.45 7.37 -2.63
CA VAL A 360 15.65 6.29 -1.64
C VAL A 360 14.45 5.36 -1.62
N LEU A 361 13.24 5.90 -1.57
CA LEU A 361 12.03 5.12 -1.56
C LEU A 361 11.68 4.51 -2.93
N GLY A 362 12.20 5.03 -4.02
CA GLY A 362 11.85 4.61 -5.38
C GLY A 362 10.38 4.89 -5.70
N HIS A 363 9.93 6.11 -5.42
CA HIS A 363 8.60 6.57 -5.81
C HIS A 363 8.65 7.16 -7.22
N ALA A 364 7.80 6.66 -8.13
CA ALA A 364 7.74 7.17 -9.49
C ALA A 364 7.27 8.64 -9.56
N HIS A 365 6.46 9.07 -8.59
CA HIS A 365 5.91 10.43 -8.52
C HIS A 365 6.21 11.09 -7.18
N LEU A 366 6.62 12.35 -7.22
CA LEU A 366 6.93 13.15 -6.04
C LEU A 366 5.71 13.29 -5.12
N THR A 367 4.50 13.39 -5.69
CA THR A 367 3.23 13.44 -4.96
C THR A 367 3.00 12.27 -4.00
N THR A 368 3.64 11.13 -4.24
CA THR A 368 3.61 9.98 -3.31
C THR A 368 4.50 10.24 -2.10
N THR A 369 5.58 10.98 -2.26
CA THR A 369 6.52 11.34 -1.20
C THR A 369 6.00 12.53 -0.38
N GLU A 370 5.34 13.49 -1.01
CA GLU A 370 4.69 14.64 -0.34
C GLU A 370 3.68 14.22 0.75
N LEU A 371 3.13 13.02 0.65
CA LEU A 371 2.22 12.48 1.68
C LEU A 371 2.87 12.40 3.07
N TYR A 372 4.20 12.27 3.13
CA TYR A 372 4.95 12.20 4.40
C TYR A 372 5.24 13.58 5.00
N LEU A 373 5.13 14.65 4.22
CA LEU A 373 5.20 16.03 4.69
C LEU A 373 3.87 16.54 5.23
N THR A 374 2.77 15.79 5.04
CA THR A 374 1.47 16.19 5.57
C THR A 374 1.52 16.08 7.09
N PRO A 375 1.44 17.19 7.85
CA PRO A 375 1.49 17.17 9.29
C PRO A 375 0.27 16.43 9.86
N SER A 376 0.41 15.85 11.03
CA SER A 376 -0.72 15.29 11.76
C SER A 376 -1.69 16.41 12.17
N LYS A 377 -2.94 16.03 12.45
CA LYS A 377 -3.93 17.01 12.95
C LYS A 377 -3.46 17.67 14.25
N GLU A 378 -2.83 16.89 15.10
CA GLU A 378 -2.27 17.32 16.38
C GLU A 378 -1.12 18.32 16.17
N GLU A 379 -0.20 18.03 15.25
CA GLU A 379 0.90 18.93 14.89
C GLU A 379 0.37 20.28 14.32
N VAL A 380 -0.66 20.22 13.48
CA VAL A 380 -1.29 21.45 12.93
C VAL A 380 -1.92 22.27 14.05
N VAL A 381 -2.69 21.63 14.94
CA VAL A 381 -3.33 22.33 16.06
C VAL A 381 -2.28 22.95 16.97
N ALA A 382 -1.25 22.20 17.36
CA ALA A 382 -0.16 22.72 18.18
C ALA A 382 0.58 23.89 17.52
N GLY A 383 0.86 23.80 16.22
CA GLY A 383 1.49 24.86 15.44
C GLY A 383 0.64 26.15 15.39
N VAL A 384 -0.68 26.00 15.20
CA VAL A 384 -1.62 27.14 15.20
C VAL A 384 -1.72 27.78 16.58
N LEU A 385 -1.79 26.97 17.65
CA LEU A 385 -1.80 27.51 19.03
C LEU A 385 -0.50 28.26 19.35
N ALA A 386 0.65 27.70 18.97
CA ALA A 386 1.94 28.38 19.12
C ALA A 386 2.02 29.69 18.30
N HIS A 387 1.41 29.71 17.09
CA HIS A 387 1.28 30.93 16.31
C HIS A 387 0.46 31.99 17.07
N HIS A 388 -0.69 31.62 17.63
CA HIS A 388 -1.52 32.57 18.38
C HIS A 388 -0.79 33.10 19.64
N ALA A 389 -0.04 32.24 20.33
CA ALA A 389 0.76 32.66 21.48
C ALA A 389 1.81 33.71 21.08
N ARG A 390 2.59 33.45 20.00
CA ARG A 390 3.56 34.43 19.48
C ARG A 390 2.90 35.76 19.03
N GLN A 391 1.69 35.70 18.49
CA GLN A 391 0.93 36.89 18.13
C GLN A 391 0.52 37.70 19.36
N ALA A 392 0.10 37.03 20.44
CA ALA A 392 -0.22 37.69 21.71
C ALA A 392 1.02 38.32 22.35
N GLU A 393 2.16 37.64 22.36
CA GLU A 393 3.44 38.16 22.83
C GLU A 393 3.87 39.42 22.07
N ARG A 394 3.82 39.40 20.72
CA ARG A 394 4.13 40.57 19.87
C ARG A 394 3.20 41.76 20.14
N ARG A 395 1.92 41.50 20.49
CA ARG A 395 0.99 42.57 20.86
C ARG A 395 1.25 43.14 22.26
N ALA A 396 1.82 42.32 23.14
CA ALA A 396 2.20 42.71 24.49
C ALA A 396 3.58 43.42 24.55
N GLU A 397 4.40 43.33 23.49
CA GLU A 397 5.64 44.11 23.41
C GLU A 397 5.31 45.59 23.42
N PRO A 398 5.91 46.37 24.33
CA PRO A 398 5.67 47.79 24.37
C PRO A 398 6.15 48.44 23.06
N VAL A 399 5.29 49.24 22.47
CA VAL A 399 5.65 50.05 21.29
C VAL A 399 6.87 50.89 21.66
N PRO A 400 7.98 50.78 20.93
CA PRO A 400 9.14 51.63 21.24
C PRO A 400 8.71 53.08 21.25
N PRO A 401 9.19 53.88 22.22
CA PRO A 401 8.82 55.29 22.29
C PRO A 401 9.19 55.98 20.98
N PRO A 402 8.36 56.91 20.51
CA PRO A 402 8.66 57.66 19.28
C PRO A 402 10.04 58.31 19.41
N PRO A 403 10.84 58.37 18.34
CA PRO A 403 12.14 58.99 18.37
C PRO A 403 12.00 60.45 18.84
N ALA A 404 12.95 60.94 19.64
CA ALA A 404 12.95 62.30 20.17
C ALA A 404 12.86 63.33 19.01
N PRO A 405 12.12 64.43 19.18
CA PRO A 405 11.98 65.44 18.13
C PRO A 405 13.36 65.87 17.61
N GLY A 406 13.58 65.76 16.31
CA GLY A 406 14.85 66.15 15.68
C GLY A 406 15.70 64.98 15.14
N TYR A 407 15.30 63.75 15.37
CA TYR A 407 15.97 62.60 14.77
C TYR A 407 15.15 62.01 13.62
N ASP A 408 15.78 61.90 12.44
CA ASP A 408 15.16 61.23 11.30
C ASP A 408 15.12 59.71 11.52
N PRO A 409 13.94 59.07 11.45
CA PRO A 409 13.79 57.62 11.64
C PRO A 409 14.65 56.77 10.71
N GLN A 410 14.89 57.20 9.48
CA GLN A 410 15.74 56.48 8.51
C GLN A 410 17.21 56.52 8.96
N SER A 411 17.69 57.63 9.47
CA SER A 411 19.04 57.77 9.98
C SER A 411 19.26 56.88 11.22
N LEU A 412 18.26 56.76 12.10
CA LEU A 412 18.33 55.89 13.27
C LEU A 412 18.31 54.38 12.88
N SER A 413 17.55 54.02 11.84
CA SER A 413 17.54 52.64 11.37
C SER A 413 18.88 52.21 10.77
N VAL A 414 19.56 53.10 10.06
CA VAL A 414 20.92 52.88 9.54
C VAL A 414 21.93 52.76 10.68
N LEU A 415 21.83 53.62 11.71
CA LEU A 415 22.77 53.66 12.82
C LEU A 415 22.66 52.44 13.74
N PHE A 416 21.45 51.92 13.94
CA PHE A 416 21.19 50.78 14.86
C PHE A 416 20.98 49.47 14.15
N GLY A 417 21.01 49.41 12.81
CA GLY A 417 20.91 48.17 12.03
C GLY A 417 19.58 47.44 12.19
N ARG A 418 18.50 48.14 12.55
CA ARG A 418 17.15 47.60 12.70
C ARG A 418 16.15 48.44 11.91
N PRO A 419 15.23 47.86 11.15
CA PRO A 419 14.06 48.58 10.66
C PRO A 419 13.20 48.97 11.86
N LEU A 420 12.89 50.27 11.99
CA LEU A 420 11.95 50.82 12.97
C LEU A 420 10.50 50.44 12.60
#